data_9cd49a942d776785678867e2a50d5a32
#
_entry.id   9cd49a942d776785678867e2a50d5a32
#
_cell.length_a   1.000
_cell.length_b   1.000
_cell.length_c   1.000
_cell.angle_alpha   90.00
_cell.angle_beta   90.00
_cell.angle_gamma   90.00
#
_symmetry.space_group_name_H-M   'P 1'
#
loop_
_entity.id
_entity.type
_entity.pdbx_description
1 polymer ?
#
loop_
_entity_poly.entity_id
_entity_poly.type
_entity_poly.pdbx_seq_one_letter_code
_entity_poly.pdbx_strand_id
1 'polypeptide(L)'
;MLLCGLLHRMIFSRNNICTCVPRXYHDFVAGLLPNGDFETPPSGGFSSSSASADGPATIPSWKSNGTVELVESGQKQGGMILIVPQGSHAVRLGNDAEISQEVGGVEKGSVYSVTFAAARTCAQLESLNVSAPPWGASQTIDLQTVYSVQGWDSYAWAFQAEGDGANLVFRNPGMEDDPTCGPIIDDVAIKKLFTPDQPKDNAVVNGDFEEGPWMFRNESLGILLPTNLDEETSSLPGWIVESNRAVRYIDSYHFAVPQGKRAIELLSGKEGIISQMVETKANKPYRLTFSLGQAGDSCKQPLAVMAFAGDQAQNIHYTPNSNSTFQTAGVNFTAKAERTRVAFYSIYYNTRSDDMSSLCGPVVDDVRVALSRGNRNVFGSFRLVVGLGLVLVGLVLV
;
A
#
# COMPACT_ATOMS: atom_id res chain seq x y z
N MET A 1 -31.22 7.15 -28.69
CA MET A 1 -30.11 8.02 -28.25
C MET A 1 -30.25 8.46 -26.81
N LEU A 2 -30.74 7.62 -25.95
CA LEU A 2 -31.01 7.94 -24.54
C LEU A 2 -30.83 6.67 -23.70
N LEU A 3 -29.62 6.29 -23.41
CA LEU A 3 -29.34 5.33 -22.32
C LEU A 3 -27.82 5.06 -22.18
N CYS A 4 -27.01 6.12 -22.27
CA CYS A 4 -25.63 6.01 -21.81
C CYS A 4 -25.55 6.87 -20.55
N GLY A 5 -25.95 6.28 -19.43
CA GLY A 5 -25.99 6.98 -18.14
C GLY A 5 -24.59 7.19 -17.53
N LEU A 6 -24.57 7.81 -16.39
CA LEU A 6 -23.43 8.33 -15.63
C LEU A 6 -22.21 7.40 -15.43
N LEU A 7 -22.28 6.15 -15.87
CA LEU A 7 -21.24 5.14 -15.66
C LEU A 7 -20.49 4.72 -16.95
N HIS A 8 -20.71 5.43 -18.06
CA HIS A 8 -20.12 5.07 -19.35
C HIS A 8 -19.52 6.30 -20.05
N ARG A 9 -18.44 6.10 -20.78
CA ARG A 9 -17.80 7.12 -21.60
C ARG A 9 -18.09 6.84 -23.09
N MET A 10 -18.43 7.88 -23.84
CA MET A 10 -18.61 7.75 -25.28
C MET A 10 -17.27 7.81 -26.00
N ILE A 11 -16.97 6.79 -26.79
CA ILE A 11 -15.79 6.77 -27.65
C ILE A 11 -16.26 6.74 -29.10
N PHE A 12 -15.78 7.68 -29.89
CA PHE A 12 -16.03 7.74 -31.31
C PHE A 12 -14.90 7.05 -32.06
N SER A 13 -15.21 5.97 -32.77
CA SER A 13 -14.24 5.34 -33.65
C SER A 13 -14.26 6.03 -35.04
N ARG A 14 -13.22 5.78 -35.83
CA ARG A 14 -13.07 6.36 -37.18
C ARG A 14 -14.25 6.08 -38.13
N ASN A 15 -15.14 5.15 -37.80
CA ASN A 15 -16.28 4.78 -38.63
C ASN A 15 -17.63 5.30 -38.09
N ASN A 16 -17.61 6.30 -37.21
CA ASN A 16 -18.82 6.91 -36.62
C ASN A 16 -19.74 5.93 -35.89
N ILE A 17 -19.20 4.82 -35.42
CA ILE A 17 -19.95 3.91 -34.53
C ILE A 17 -19.75 4.39 -33.10
N CYS A 18 -20.84 4.80 -32.47
CA CYS A 18 -20.82 5.18 -31.04
C CYS A 18 -21.00 3.92 -30.21
N THR A 19 -19.95 3.49 -29.55
CA THR A 19 -20.00 2.39 -28.59
C THR A 19 -19.95 2.93 -27.16
N CYS A 20 -20.86 2.47 -26.33
CA CYS A 20 -20.83 2.75 -24.89
C CYS A 20 -19.88 1.74 -24.23
N VAL A 21 -18.77 2.24 -23.70
CA VAL A 21 -17.82 1.41 -22.97
C VAL A 21 -17.97 1.75 -21.49
N PRO A 22 -18.12 0.75 -20.62
CA PRO A 22 -18.16 1.02 -19.17
C PRO A 22 -16.93 1.81 -18.73
N ARG A 23 -17.14 2.77 -17.88
CA ARG A 23 -16.04 3.59 -17.33
C ARG A 23 -14.92 2.76 -16.67
N UNK A 24 -15.30 1.91 -16.35
CA UNK A 24 -14.45 1.06 -15.69
C UNK A 24 -13.55 0.27 -16.52
N TYR A 25 -13.83 0.27 -17.63
CA TYR A 25 -12.97 -0.48 -18.55
C TYR A 25 -11.65 0.25 -18.84
N HIS A 26 -11.59 1.56 -18.67
CA HIS A 26 -10.34 2.32 -18.86
C HIS A 26 -9.38 2.26 -17.67
N ASP A 27 -9.90 2.00 -16.48
CA ASP A 27 -9.05 1.83 -15.30
C ASP A 27 -8.43 0.41 -15.21
N PHE A 28 -8.84 -0.49 -16.11
CA PHE A 28 -8.40 -1.89 -16.12
C PHE A 28 -7.37 -2.21 -17.22
N VAL A 29 -6.81 -1.19 -17.89
CA VAL A 29 -5.86 -1.42 -19.01
C VAL A 29 -4.54 -2.03 -18.54
N ALA A 30 -4.29 -2.05 -17.23
CA ALA A 30 -3.11 -2.72 -16.68
C ALA A 30 -3.48 -3.78 -15.63
N GLY A 31 -4.65 -4.40 -15.79
CA GLY A 31 -5.18 -5.39 -14.86
C GLY A 31 -4.34 -6.65 -14.73
N LEU A 32 -4.96 -7.73 -14.35
CA LEU A 32 -4.26 -9.01 -14.18
C LEU A 32 -3.49 -9.39 -15.45
N LEU A 33 -2.26 -9.81 -15.26
CA LEU A 33 -1.47 -10.40 -16.34
C LEU A 33 -2.17 -11.69 -16.82
N PRO A 34 -2.09 -12.01 -18.12
CA PRO A 34 -2.61 -13.30 -18.57
C PRO A 34 -2.02 -14.43 -17.73
N ASN A 35 -2.91 -15.24 -17.15
CA ASN A 35 -2.52 -16.35 -16.28
C ASN A 35 -1.60 -15.93 -15.11
N GLY A 36 -1.89 -14.79 -14.49
CA GLY A 36 -1.18 -14.37 -13.28
C GLY A 36 -1.57 -15.17 -12.04
N ASP A 37 -2.72 -15.83 -12.11
CA ASP A 37 -3.23 -16.75 -11.08
C ASP A 37 -2.83 -18.22 -11.33
N PHE A 38 -2.07 -18.49 -12.36
CA PHE A 38 -1.55 -19.82 -12.75
C PHE A 38 -2.64 -20.90 -12.90
N GLU A 39 -3.88 -20.53 -13.12
CA GLU A 39 -5.02 -21.46 -13.24
C GLU A 39 -5.32 -21.88 -14.68
N THR A 40 -4.60 -21.35 -15.67
CA THR A 40 -4.75 -21.79 -17.07
C THR A 40 -3.97 -23.08 -17.27
N PRO A 41 -4.64 -24.20 -17.64
CA PRO A 41 -3.93 -25.47 -17.79
C PRO A 41 -2.95 -25.46 -18.96
N PRO A 42 -1.80 -26.11 -18.83
CA PRO A 42 -0.92 -26.38 -19.98
C PRO A 42 -1.61 -27.26 -21.03
N SER A 43 -1.05 -27.30 -22.23
CA SER A 43 -1.54 -28.23 -23.25
C SER A 43 -1.35 -29.67 -22.76
N GLY A 44 -2.45 -30.40 -22.65
CA GLY A 44 -2.45 -31.74 -22.03
C GLY A 44 -3.02 -31.78 -20.62
N GLY A 45 -3.34 -30.63 -20.03
CA GLY A 45 -3.95 -30.51 -18.70
C GLY A 45 -2.92 -30.49 -17.58
N PHE A 46 -3.40 -30.23 -16.36
CA PHE A 46 -2.53 -30.14 -15.18
C PHE A 46 -1.83 -31.43 -14.81
N SER A 47 -2.45 -32.58 -15.09
CA SER A 47 -1.85 -33.88 -14.80
C SER A 47 -0.60 -34.18 -15.62
N SER A 48 -0.36 -33.47 -16.71
CA SER A 48 0.84 -33.61 -17.52
C SER A 48 1.96 -32.62 -17.13
N SER A 49 1.67 -31.71 -16.19
CA SER A 49 2.58 -30.65 -15.79
C SER A 49 3.49 -31.02 -14.62
N SER A 50 3.27 -32.21 -13.99
CA SER A 50 4.23 -32.69 -13.01
C SER A 50 5.60 -32.75 -13.68
N ALA A 51 6.57 -32.09 -13.08
CA ALA A 51 7.93 -31.99 -13.63
C ALA A 51 8.40 -33.33 -14.14
N SER A 52 8.41 -33.51 -15.45
CA SER A 52 9.14 -34.61 -16.02
C SER A 52 10.62 -34.29 -15.75
N ALA A 53 11.41 -35.32 -15.51
CA ALA A 53 12.82 -35.18 -15.23
C ALA A 53 13.61 -34.46 -16.35
N ASP A 54 12.95 -33.99 -17.37
CA ASP A 54 13.56 -33.56 -18.63
C ASP A 54 13.28 -32.10 -19.05
N GLY A 55 12.77 -31.24 -18.15
CA GLY A 55 12.63 -29.83 -18.53
C GLY A 55 11.69 -28.98 -17.62
N PRO A 56 11.73 -27.67 -17.76
CA PRO A 56 10.88 -26.78 -16.98
C PRO A 56 9.41 -26.95 -17.32
N ALA A 57 8.55 -26.75 -16.36
CA ALA A 57 7.10 -26.79 -16.56
C ALA A 57 6.68 -25.76 -17.62
N THR A 58 5.77 -26.16 -18.49
CA THR A 58 5.16 -25.23 -19.46
C THR A 58 4.00 -24.52 -18.77
N ILE A 59 4.19 -23.25 -18.47
CA ILE A 59 3.16 -22.42 -17.84
C ILE A 59 2.62 -21.45 -18.91
N PRO A 60 1.33 -21.60 -19.30
CA PRO A 60 0.79 -20.75 -20.36
C PRO A 60 0.97 -19.26 -20.08
N SER A 61 1.40 -18.51 -21.08
CA SER A 61 1.72 -17.07 -21.06
C SER A 61 3.03 -16.72 -20.36
N TRP A 62 3.69 -17.67 -19.70
CA TRP A 62 4.96 -17.42 -19.00
C TRP A 62 6.10 -18.19 -19.65
N LYS A 63 7.27 -17.55 -19.73
CA LYS A 63 8.52 -18.19 -20.13
C LYS A 63 9.22 -18.69 -18.86
N SER A 64 9.72 -19.91 -18.88
CA SER A 64 10.42 -20.53 -17.77
C SER A 64 11.89 -20.74 -18.12
N ASN A 65 12.77 -20.53 -17.14
CA ASN A 65 14.19 -20.80 -17.25
C ASN A 65 14.67 -21.44 -15.94
N GLY A 66 15.41 -22.54 -16.03
CA GLY A 66 15.81 -23.32 -14.88
C GLY A 66 14.70 -24.23 -14.38
N THR A 67 14.77 -24.67 -13.14
CA THR A 67 13.79 -25.58 -12.52
C THR A 67 12.57 -24.79 -12.06
N VAL A 68 11.50 -24.83 -12.85
CA VAL A 68 10.24 -24.17 -12.54
C VAL A 68 9.16 -25.25 -12.47
N GLU A 69 8.36 -25.24 -11.41
CA GLU A 69 7.31 -26.24 -11.19
C GLU A 69 5.95 -25.58 -10.96
N LEU A 70 4.92 -26.09 -11.63
CA LEU A 70 3.55 -25.78 -11.31
C LEU A 70 3.12 -26.73 -10.19
N VAL A 71 2.73 -26.18 -9.04
CA VAL A 71 2.41 -26.97 -7.84
C VAL A 71 0.93 -26.82 -7.49
N GLU A 72 0.34 -27.93 -7.03
CA GLU A 72 -1.08 -27.97 -6.65
C GLU A 72 -1.25 -27.70 -5.15
N SER A 73 -2.31 -26.98 -4.81
CA SER A 73 -2.67 -26.64 -3.42
C SER A 73 -2.78 -27.91 -2.57
N GLY A 74 -2.20 -27.88 -1.38
CA GLY A 74 -2.21 -29.00 -0.45
C GLY A 74 -1.11 -30.03 -0.69
N GLN A 75 -0.34 -29.89 -1.75
CA GLN A 75 0.84 -30.75 -1.97
C GLN A 75 2.01 -30.35 -1.08
N LYS A 76 2.81 -31.30 -0.72
CA LYS A 76 4.03 -31.05 0.07
C LYS A 76 5.08 -30.43 -0.84
N GLN A 77 5.59 -29.28 -0.43
CA GLN A 77 6.70 -28.59 -1.09
C GLN A 77 7.80 -28.40 -0.05
N GLY A 78 8.96 -28.98 -0.34
CA GLY A 78 10.05 -28.95 0.62
C GLY A 78 9.62 -29.50 1.97
N GLY A 79 9.76 -28.70 3.01
CA GLY A 79 9.35 -29.05 4.37
C GLY A 79 7.92 -28.72 4.73
N MET A 80 7.15 -28.11 3.82
CA MET A 80 5.84 -27.52 4.14
C MET A 80 4.72 -28.06 3.24
N ILE A 81 3.50 -28.02 3.75
CA ILE A 81 2.29 -28.20 2.94
C ILE A 81 1.63 -26.82 2.87
N LEU A 82 1.52 -26.29 1.67
CA LEU A 82 0.98 -24.96 1.45
C LEU A 82 -0.39 -25.03 0.77
N ILE A 83 -1.31 -24.25 1.27
CA ILE A 83 -2.59 -24.02 0.62
C ILE A 83 -2.44 -22.72 -0.16
N VAL A 84 -2.62 -22.75 -1.47
CA VAL A 84 -2.44 -21.56 -2.31
C VAL A 84 -3.51 -20.51 -1.94
N PRO A 85 -3.19 -19.20 -2.03
CA PRO A 85 -4.10 -18.17 -1.57
C PRO A 85 -5.37 -18.06 -2.41
N GLN A 86 -5.28 -18.37 -3.71
CA GLN A 86 -6.45 -18.34 -4.59
C GLN A 86 -6.34 -19.47 -5.60
N GLY A 87 -7.48 -20.11 -5.90
CA GLY A 87 -7.48 -21.19 -6.88
C GLY A 87 -6.89 -22.49 -6.35
N SER A 88 -6.11 -23.16 -7.19
CA SER A 88 -5.58 -24.50 -6.91
C SER A 88 -4.09 -24.65 -7.25
N HIS A 89 -3.49 -23.69 -7.91
CA HIS A 89 -2.13 -23.81 -8.43
C HIS A 89 -1.28 -22.59 -8.11
N ALA A 90 0.02 -22.81 -7.99
CA ALA A 90 1.05 -21.78 -7.81
C ALA A 90 2.32 -22.22 -8.52
N VAL A 91 3.32 -21.36 -8.59
CA VAL A 91 4.57 -21.66 -9.26
C VAL A 91 5.73 -21.63 -8.27
N ARG A 92 6.51 -22.73 -8.19
CA ARG A 92 7.74 -22.82 -7.40
C ARG A 92 8.96 -22.59 -8.30
N LEU A 93 9.89 -21.78 -7.80
CA LEU A 93 11.16 -21.49 -8.48
C LEU A 93 12.29 -22.20 -7.74
N GLY A 94 12.91 -23.17 -8.38
CA GLY A 94 14.10 -23.84 -7.87
C GLY A 94 15.35 -22.95 -7.96
N ASN A 95 16.51 -23.52 -7.65
CA ASN A 95 17.76 -22.77 -7.57
C ASN A 95 18.03 -22.01 -8.87
N ASP A 96 18.24 -20.70 -8.75
CA ASP A 96 18.57 -19.78 -9.85
C ASP A 96 17.53 -19.80 -11.00
N ALA A 97 16.32 -20.30 -10.72
CA ALA A 97 15.26 -20.38 -11.72
C ALA A 97 14.46 -19.08 -11.81
N GLU A 98 13.84 -18.87 -12.97
CA GLU A 98 13.02 -17.68 -13.19
C GLU A 98 11.83 -17.97 -14.09
N ILE A 99 10.76 -17.16 -13.90
CA ILE A 99 9.67 -17.04 -14.88
C ILE A 99 9.57 -15.59 -15.31
N SER A 100 9.15 -15.40 -16.56
CA SER A 100 9.00 -14.05 -17.10
C SER A 100 7.81 -13.94 -18.03
N GLN A 101 7.28 -12.72 -18.15
CA GLN A 101 6.19 -12.43 -19.07
C GLN A 101 6.37 -11.02 -19.65
N GLU A 102 6.19 -10.91 -20.97
CA GLU A 102 6.20 -9.62 -21.65
C GLU A 102 4.84 -8.93 -21.45
N VAL A 103 4.88 -7.76 -20.86
CA VAL A 103 3.72 -6.92 -20.62
C VAL A 103 3.69 -5.81 -21.65
N GLY A 104 2.78 -5.92 -22.61
CA GLY A 104 2.60 -4.91 -23.63
C GLY A 104 1.66 -3.79 -23.20
N GLY A 105 1.76 -2.66 -23.91
CA GLY A 105 0.86 -1.54 -23.69
C GLY A 105 1.15 -0.68 -22.46
N VAL A 106 2.34 -0.83 -21.88
CA VAL A 106 2.79 0.10 -20.85
C VAL A 106 3.16 1.43 -21.51
N GLU A 107 2.97 2.51 -20.78
CA GLU A 107 3.24 3.87 -21.28
C GLU A 107 4.56 4.37 -20.69
N LYS A 108 5.48 4.74 -21.59
CA LYS A 108 6.78 5.30 -21.18
C LYS A 108 6.62 6.47 -20.20
N GLY A 109 7.34 6.43 -19.10
CA GLY A 109 7.31 7.45 -18.05
C GLY A 109 6.25 7.22 -16.99
N SER A 110 5.30 6.29 -17.23
CA SER A 110 4.29 5.94 -16.23
C SER A 110 4.84 4.94 -15.22
N VAL A 111 4.31 4.99 -14.00
CA VAL A 111 4.69 4.06 -12.93
C VAL A 111 3.66 2.92 -12.88
N TYR A 112 4.15 1.72 -12.72
CA TYR A 112 3.33 0.51 -12.60
C TYR A 112 3.66 -0.21 -11.31
N SER A 113 2.63 -0.69 -10.63
CA SER A 113 2.78 -1.55 -9.46
C SER A 113 2.48 -2.99 -9.86
N VAL A 114 3.36 -3.90 -9.46
CA VAL A 114 3.16 -5.35 -9.57
C VAL A 114 2.80 -5.86 -8.18
N THR A 115 1.64 -6.49 -8.05
CA THR A 115 1.18 -7.14 -6.82
C THR A 115 1.28 -8.64 -7.01
N PHE A 116 1.74 -9.36 -6.00
CA PHE A 116 1.88 -10.82 -6.07
C PHE A 116 1.87 -11.41 -4.67
N ALA A 117 1.45 -12.66 -4.55
CA ALA A 117 1.59 -13.46 -3.33
C ALA A 117 2.86 -14.28 -3.41
N ALA A 118 3.55 -14.45 -2.28
CA ALA A 118 4.73 -15.30 -2.22
C ALA A 118 4.83 -16.00 -0.87
N ALA A 119 5.44 -17.20 -0.91
CA ALA A 119 5.70 -18.01 0.27
C ALA A 119 7.04 -18.71 0.12
N ARG A 120 7.64 -19.08 1.26
CA ARG A 120 8.80 -19.97 1.27
C ARG A 120 8.34 -21.41 1.42
N THR A 121 9.14 -22.36 0.92
CA THR A 121 8.83 -23.79 1.02
C THR A 121 9.63 -24.50 2.10
N CYS A 122 10.71 -23.90 2.55
CA CYS A 122 11.61 -24.52 3.53
C CYS A 122 11.98 -23.55 4.65
N ALA A 123 12.61 -24.08 5.70
CA ALA A 123 13.05 -23.30 6.85
C ALA A 123 14.35 -22.52 6.58
N GLN A 124 14.98 -22.73 5.43
CA GLN A 124 16.17 -21.97 5.06
C GLN A 124 15.82 -20.57 4.54
N LEU A 125 16.82 -19.75 4.38
CA LEU A 125 16.68 -18.40 3.86
C LEU A 125 16.28 -18.46 2.39
N GLU A 126 15.06 -18.08 2.09
CA GLU A 126 14.58 -17.97 0.72
C GLU A 126 14.26 -16.52 0.41
N SER A 127 14.54 -16.09 -0.80
CA SER A 127 14.24 -14.75 -1.27
C SER A 127 13.73 -14.79 -2.71
N LEU A 128 13.04 -13.73 -3.09
CA LEU A 128 12.46 -13.61 -4.42
C LEU A 128 12.89 -12.27 -5.01
N ASN A 129 13.49 -12.31 -6.19
CA ASN A 129 13.80 -11.09 -6.93
C ASN A 129 12.70 -10.83 -7.95
N VAL A 130 12.19 -9.60 -7.96
CA VAL A 130 11.26 -9.11 -8.99
C VAL A 130 11.95 -7.99 -9.76
N SER A 131 11.85 -8.01 -11.09
CA SER A 131 12.56 -7.04 -11.93
C SER A 131 11.86 -6.79 -13.25
N ALA A 132 12.25 -5.70 -13.91
CA ALA A 132 11.72 -5.32 -15.22
C ALA A 132 12.90 -4.99 -16.17
N PRO A 133 13.69 -6.01 -16.60
CA PRO A 133 14.77 -5.75 -17.54
C PRO A 133 14.23 -5.31 -18.92
N PRO A 134 14.98 -4.50 -19.68
CA PRO A 134 16.38 -4.11 -19.42
C PRO A 134 16.50 -2.81 -18.61
N TRP A 135 15.43 -2.32 -17.99
CA TRP A 135 15.37 -0.99 -17.39
C TRP A 135 16.09 -0.85 -16.05
N GLY A 136 16.68 -1.91 -15.53
CA GLY A 136 17.44 -1.85 -14.29
C GLY A 136 16.58 -1.85 -13.02
N ALA A 137 15.28 -1.71 -13.14
CA ALA A 137 14.38 -1.75 -11.99
C ALA A 137 14.35 -3.17 -11.42
N SER A 138 14.65 -3.32 -10.13
CA SER A 138 14.74 -4.63 -9.48
C SER A 138 14.66 -4.49 -7.97
N GLN A 139 14.04 -5.47 -7.31
CA GLN A 139 14.02 -5.56 -5.86
C GLN A 139 14.04 -7.02 -5.42
N THR A 140 14.85 -7.32 -4.40
CA THR A 140 14.85 -8.63 -3.77
C THR A 140 14.08 -8.57 -2.47
N ILE A 141 13.13 -9.48 -2.29
CA ILE A 141 12.28 -9.61 -1.13
C ILE A 141 12.72 -10.86 -0.35
N ASP A 142 13.07 -10.66 0.90
CA ASP A 142 13.38 -11.73 1.84
C ASP A 142 12.07 -12.36 2.32
N LEU A 143 11.92 -13.67 2.12
CA LEU A 143 10.75 -14.42 2.53
C LEU A 143 10.91 -15.10 3.90
N GLN A 144 12.01 -14.81 4.60
CA GLN A 144 12.29 -15.38 5.91
C GLN A 144 11.24 -14.98 6.95
N THR A 145 10.88 -13.71 6.96
CA THR A 145 9.85 -13.19 7.86
C THR A 145 8.48 -13.31 7.18
N VAL A 146 7.62 -14.14 7.75
CA VAL A 146 6.24 -14.32 7.26
C VAL A 146 5.30 -13.78 8.33
N TYR A 147 4.44 -12.86 7.95
CA TYR A 147 3.45 -12.29 8.87
C TYR A 147 2.22 -13.18 9.01
N SER A 148 1.77 -13.77 7.90
CA SER A 148 0.59 -14.64 7.88
C SER A 148 0.91 -16.02 8.47
N VAL A 149 -0.01 -16.54 9.29
CA VAL A 149 0.07 -17.92 9.80
C VAL A 149 -0.19 -18.96 8.71
N GLN A 150 -0.71 -18.53 7.57
CA GLN A 150 -0.96 -19.40 6.41
C GLN A 150 0.30 -19.66 5.58
N GLY A 151 1.37 -18.92 5.87
CA GLY A 151 2.64 -19.07 5.17
C GLY A 151 2.82 -18.19 3.94
N TRP A 152 1.77 -17.49 3.51
CA TRP A 152 1.78 -16.59 2.37
C TRP A 152 1.65 -15.15 2.82
N ASP A 153 2.39 -14.25 2.19
CA ASP A 153 2.15 -12.81 2.28
C ASP A 153 2.02 -12.25 0.86
N SER A 154 1.26 -11.18 0.71
CA SER A 154 1.15 -10.46 -0.57
C SER A 154 2.00 -9.22 -0.53
N TYR A 155 2.65 -8.91 -1.63
CA TYR A 155 3.62 -7.82 -1.77
C TYR A 155 3.28 -6.96 -2.98
N ALA A 156 3.74 -5.71 -2.95
CA ALA A 156 3.70 -4.85 -4.13
C ALA A 156 5.09 -4.23 -4.36
N TRP A 157 5.50 -4.26 -5.61
CA TRP A 157 6.71 -3.62 -6.10
C TRP A 157 6.34 -2.69 -7.25
N ALA A 158 7.03 -1.58 -7.42
CA ALA A 158 6.72 -0.66 -8.50
C ALA A 158 7.95 -0.29 -9.30
N PHE A 159 7.73 0.08 -10.56
CA PHE A 159 8.78 0.52 -11.48
C PHE A 159 8.24 1.57 -12.44
N GLN A 160 9.12 2.41 -12.97
CA GLN A 160 8.78 3.35 -14.01
C GLN A 160 9.09 2.73 -15.38
N ALA A 161 8.13 2.78 -16.29
CA ALA A 161 8.30 2.24 -17.63
C ALA A 161 9.21 3.16 -18.46
N GLU A 162 10.24 2.60 -19.08
CA GLU A 162 11.17 3.34 -19.97
C GLU A 162 10.84 3.13 -21.45
N GLY A 163 9.86 2.28 -21.77
CA GLY A 163 9.41 1.97 -23.13
C GLY A 163 7.94 1.60 -23.17
N ASP A 164 7.51 0.99 -24.25
CA ASP A 164 6.12 0.59 -24.50
C ASP A 164 5.81 -0.88 -24.20
N GLY A 165 6.81 -1.60 -23.67
CA GLY A 165 6.66 -2.98 -23.21
C GLY A 165 7.69 -3.29 -22.15
N ALA A 166 7.29 -4.00 -21.12
CA ALA A 166 8.15 -4.43 -20.01
C ALA A 166 8.28 -5.95 -20.02
N ASN A 167 9.45 -6.46 -19.69
CA ASN A 167 9.61 -7.88 -19.38
C ASN A 167 9.60 -8.04 -17.86
N LEU A 168 8.47 -8.52 -17.31
CA LEU A 168 8.37 -8.76 -15.87
C LEU A 168 9.03 -10.11 -15.56
N VAL A 169 9.98 -10.13 -14.62
CA VAL A 169 10.74 -11.33 -14.26
C VAL A 169 10.64 -11.57 -12.75
N PHE A 170 10.32 -12.80 -12.37
CA PHE A 170 10.44 -13.32 -11.01
C PHE A 170 11.54 -14.36 -11.00
N ARG A 171 12.53 -14.20 -10.12
CA ARG A 171 13.69 -15.08 -10.06
C ARG A 171 14.00 -15.47 -8.62
N ASN A 172 14.32 -16.74 -8.41
CA ASN A 172 14.94 -17.20 -7.18
C ASN A 172 16.45 -16.93 -7.27
N PRO A 173 17.00 -15.97 -6.53
CA PRO A 173 18.45 -15.73 -6.56
C PRO A 173 19.23 -16.72 -5.67
N GLY A 174 18.52 -17.59 -4.96
CA GLY A 174 19.08 -18.52 -3.99
C GLY A 174 19.66 -19.78 -4.60
N MET A 175 20.42 -20.47 -3.78
CA MET A 175 20.98 -21.79 -4.07
C MET A 175 20.70 -22.67 -2.84
N GLU A 176 19.46 -23.15 -2.76
CA GLU A 176 19.01 -24.00 -1.66
C GLU A 176 19.74 -25.35 -1.69
N ASP A 177 20.14 -25.86 -0.52
CA ASP A 177 20.78 -27.16 -0.38
C ASP A 177 19.84 -28.31 -0.79
N ASP A 178 18.54 -28.14 -0.51
CA ASP A 178 17.51 -29.08 -0.89
C ASP A 178 16.86 -28.62 -2.20
N PRO A 179 16.98 -29.36 -3.28
CA PRO A 179 16.43 -28.94 -4.58
C PRO A 179 14.88 -28.89 -4.61
N THR A 180 14.21 -29.41 -3.59
CA THR A 180 12.74 -29.27 -3.48
C THR A 180 12.32 -27.96 -2.81
N CYS A 181 13.28 -27.14 -2.35
CA CYS A 181 13.04 -25.81 -1.77
C CYS A 181 13.02 -24.72 -2.85
N GLY A 182 12.63 -23.53 -2.46
CA GLY A 182 12.59 -22.33 -3.28
C GLY A 182 11.27 -21.60 -3.19
N PRO A 183 11.26 -20.30 -3.45
CA PRO A 183 10.06 -19.49 -3.31
C PRO A 183 8.92 -19.96 -4.22
N ILE A 184 7.71 -19.87 -3.68
CA ILE A 184 6.46 -20.09 -4.45
C ILE A 184 5.80 -18.74 -4.64
N ILE A 185 5.27 -18.49 -5.84
CA ILE A 185 4.55 -17.27 -6.20
C ILE A 185 3.16 -17.59 -6.74
N ASP A 186 2.24 -16.65 -6.54
CA ASP A 186 0.87 -16.74 -7.00
C ASP A 186 0.26 -15.35 -7.15
N ASP A 187 -0.91 -15.25 -7.78
CA ASP A 187 -1.73 -14.03 -7.86
C ASP A 187 -0.94 -12.81 -8.34
N VAL A 188 -0.32 -12.92 -9.51
CA VAL A 188 0.42 -11.80 -10.08
C VAL A 188 -0.50 -10.87 -10.84
N ALA A 189 -0.47 -9.58 -10.51
CA ALA A 189 -1.24 -8.54 -11.19
C ALA A 189 -0.37 -7.31 -11.40
N ILE A 190 -0.70 -6.53 -12.44
CA ILE A 190 -0.03 -5.26 -12.70
C ILE A 190 -1.08 -4.15 -12.83
N LYS A 191 -0.77 -2.98 -12.29
CA LYS A 191 -1.65 -1.81 -12.31
C LYS A 191 -0.83 -0.56 -12.60
N LYS A 192 -1.29 0.27 -13.52
CA LYS A 192 -0.74 1.62 -13.69
C LYS A 192 -1.12 2.48 -12.48
N LEU A 193 -0.15 3.17 -11.90
CA LEU A 193 -0.37 4.10 -10.80
C LEU A 193 -0.45 5.53 -11.32
N PHE A 194 -1.21 6.34 -10.62
CA PHE A 194 -1.35 7.76 -10.89
C PHE A 194 -1.06 8.53 -9.62
N THR A 195 -0.16 9.51 -9.68
CA THR A 195 0.02 10.40 -8.53
C THR A 195 -1.19 11.36 -8.50
N PRO A 196 -1.99 11.32 -7.43
CA PRO A 196 -3.14 12.22 -7.35
C PRO A 196 -2.72 13.69 -7.32
N ASP A 197 -3.58 14.56 -7.85
CA ASP A 197 -3.36 16.00 -7.75
C ASP A 197 -3.36 16.43 -6.27
N GLN A 198 -2.41 17.27 -5.92
CA GLN A 198 -2.35 17.82 -4.58
C GLN A 198 -3.57 18.69 -4.29
N PRO A 199 -4.33 18.44 -3.21
CA PRO A 199 -5.46 19.29 -2.86
C PRO A 199 -5.02 20.72 -2.51
N LYS A 200 -5.84 21.73 -2.85
CA LYS A 200 -5.47 23.14 -2.67
C LYS A 200 -5.22 23.55 -1.20
N ASP A 201 -5.85 22.86 -0.27
CA ASP A 201 -5.75 23.16 1.16
C ASP A 201 -5.08 22.06 1.97
N ASN A 202 -4.35 21.17 1.29
CA ASN A 202 -3.61 20.08 1.92
C ASN A 202 -2.25 19.94 1.23
N ALA A 203 -1.17 20.02 1.99
CA ALA A 203 0.18 19.87 1.44
C ALA A 203 0.55 18.40 1.20
N VAL A 204 -0.27 17.45 1.68
CA VAL A 204 -0.04 16.01 1.50
C VAL A 204 -0.66 15.55 0.18
N VAL A 205 0.09 14.81 -0.59
CA VAL A 205 -0.38 14.10 -1.78
C VAL A 205 -0.83 12.70 -1.35
N ASN A 206 -1.95 12.20 -1.89
CA ASN A 206 -2.47 10.86 -1.60
C ASN A 206 -2.57 10.61 -0.08
N GLY A 207 -3.06 11.59 0.66
CA GLY A 207 -3.21 11.47 2.11
C GLY A 207 -4.37 10.59 2.54
N ASP A 208 -5.28 10.30 1.62
CA ASP A 208 -6.40 9.38 1.79
C ASP A 208 -6.05 7.96 1.30
N PHE A 209 -4.84 7.74 0.81
CA PHE A 209 -4.30 6.46 0.34
C PHE A 209 -5.18 5.75 -0.70
N GLU A 210 -6.05 6.47 -1.40
CA GLU A 210 -6.96 5.85 -2.38
C GLU A 210 -6.23 5.36 -3.64
N GLU A 211 -5.04 5.90 -3.93
CA GLU A 211 -4.18 5.40 -5.00
C GLU A 211 -3.04 4.55 -4.41
N GLY A 212 -2.92 3.33 -4.93
CA GLY A 212 -1.94 2.36 -4.48
C GLY A 212 -2.02 1.06 -5.27
N PRO A 213 -1.38 -0.01 -4.81
CA PRO A 213 -1.28 -1.26 -5.57
C PRO A 213 -2.63 -1.93 -5.82
N TRP A 214 -2.61 -2.90 -6.71
CA TRP A 214 -3.77 -3.77 -6.97
C TRP A 214 -4.11 -4.56 -5.71
N MET A 215 -5.40 -4.69 -5.41
CA MET A 215 -5.90 -5.47 -4.28
C MET A 215 -6.82 -6.58 -4.81
N PHE A 216 -6.54 -7.80 -4.42
CA PHE A 216 -7.41 -8.93 -4.77
C PHE A 216 -8.64 -8.92 -3.88
N ARG A 217 -9.82 -9.09 -4.46
CA ARG A 217 -11.10 -8.94 -3.74
C ARG A 217 -11.53 -10.16 -2.96
N ASN A 218 -11.13 -11.34 -3.40
CA ASN A 218 -11.69 -12.56 -2.83
C ASN A 218 -11.00 -13.00 -1.55
N GLU A 219 -9.69 -12.93 -1.50
CA GLU A 219 -8.89 -13.31 -0.33
C GLU A 219 -7.74 -12.34 -0.17
N SER A 220 -7.94 -11.27 0.58
CA SER A 220 -6.88 -10.31 0.81
C SER A 220 -6.50 -10.24 2.28
N LEU A 221 -5.22 -10.49 2.55
CA LEU A 221 -4.60 -10.20 3.85
C LEU A 221 -4.01 -8.79 3.88
N GLY A 222 -4.32 -7.98 2.85
CA GLY A 222 -3.66 -6.71 2.61
C GLY A 222 -2.35 -6.91 1.86
N ILE A 223 -1.73 -5.82 1.44
CA ILE A 223 -0.52 -5.86 0.63
C ILE A 223 0.64 -5.25 1.44
N LEU A 224 1.69 -6.03 1.65
CA LEU A 224 2.90 -5.55 2.30
C LEU A 224 3.70 -4.70 1.31
N LEU A 225 4.11 -3.53 1.75
CA LEU A 225 4.91 -2.62 0.95
C LEU A 225 6.38 -2.75 1.37
N PRO A 226 7.25 -3.29 0.50
CA PRO A 226 8.68 -3.34 0.78
C PRO A 226 9.29 -1.95 0.85
N THR A 227 10.47 -1.86 1.42
CA THR A 227 11.22 -0.59 1.49
C THR A 227 11.30 0.04 0.10
N ASN A 228 10.90 1.31 0.00
CA ASN A 228 11.09 2.11 -1.19
C ASN A 228 11.39 3.54 -0.77
N LEU A 229 12.61 3.99 -1.02
CA LEU A 229 13.09 5.32 -0.66
C LEU A 229 12.98 6.32 -1.82
N ASP A 230 12.47 5.86 -2.96
CA ASP A 230 12.26 6.69 -4.14
C ASP A 230 10.76 7.00 -4.28
N GLU A 231 10.40 8.24 -4.00
CA GLU A 231 9.03 8.73 -4.08
C GLU A 231 8.42 8.57 -5.48
N GLU A 232 9.27 8.68 -6.53
CA GLU A 232 8.81 8.64 -7.92
C GLU A 232 8.40 7.23 -8.38
N THR A 233 8.97 6.20 -7.76
CA THR A 233 8.68 4.79 -8.11
C THR A 233 8.02 4.02 -6.97
N SER A 234 7.37 4.71 -6.04
CA SER A 234 6.72 4.05 -4.92
C SER A 234 5.41 3.36 -5.34
N SER A 235 5.14 2.17 -4.80
CA SER A 235 3.84 1.51 -4.92
C SER A 235 2.73 2.29 -4.19
N LEU A 236 3.11 3.26 -3.36
CA LEU A 236 2.19 4.15 -2.65
C LEU A 236 2.47 5.58 -3.11
N PRO A 237 1.86 6.05 -4.22
CA PRO A 237 2.21 7.34 -4.81
C PRO A 237 2.23 8.50 -3.81
N GLY A 238 3.31 9.26 -3.85
CA GLY A 238 3.55 10.37 -2.95
C GLY A 238 4.18 10.00 -1.62
N TRP A 239 4.33 8.71 -1.30
CA TRP A 239 4.85 8.26 -0.01
C TRP A 239 6.09 7.38 -0.17
N ILE A 240 7.03 7.57 0.73
CA ILE A 240 8.22 6.72 0.91
C ILE A 240 7.89 5.67 1.98
N VAL A 241 8.25 4.42 1.71
CA VAL A 241 8.20 3.33 2.68
C VAL A 241 9.64 3.10 3.18
N GLU A 242 9.91 3.51 4.43
CA GLU A 242 11.27 3.50 4.99
C GLU A 242 11.61 2.18 5.70
N SER A 243 10.72 1.20 5.64
CA SER A 243 10.88 -0.03 6.39
C SER A 243 10.66 -1.25 5.49
N ASN A 244 11.21 -2.37 5.91
CA ASN A 244 11.13 -3.60 5.14
C ASN A 244 9.88 -4.40 5.52
N ARG A 245 8.81 -4.27 4.73
CA ARG A 245 7.58 -5.07 4.82
C ARG A 245 6.78 -4.90 6.12
N ALA A 246 6.93 -3.78 6.79
CA ALA A 246 6.19 -3.51 8.02
C ALA A 246 5.09 -2.46 7.82
N VAL A 247 4.70 -2.23 6.56
CA VAL A 247 3.60 -1.33 6.18
C VAL A 247 2.64 -2.14 5.32
N ARG A 248 1.39 -2.20 5.73
CA ARG A 248 0.35 -2.96 5.04
C ARG A 248 -0.69 -2.00 4.45
N TYR A 249 -0.95 -2.12 3.15
CA TYR A 249 -2.01 -1.42 2.44
C TYR A 249 -3.27 -2.27 2.55
N ILE A 250 -4.35 -1.68 3.05
CA ILE A 250 -5.60 -2.40 3.36
C ILE A 250 -6.80 -1.77 2.65
N ASP A 251 -7.87 -2.55 2.49
CA ASP A 251 -9.10 -2.10 1.83
C ASP A 251 -10.35 -2.31 2.70
N SER A 252 -11.41 -1.58 2.35
CA SER A 252 -12.67 -1.59 3.08
C SER A 252 -13.53 -2.83 2.83
N TYR A 253 -13.13 -3.73 1.92
CA TYR A 253 -13.81 -5.02 1.76
C TYR A 253 -13.47 -5.99 2.87
N HIS A 254 -12.23 -5.92 3.36
CA HIS A 254 -11.69 -6.90 4.30
C HIS A 254 -11.42 -6.30 5.67
N PHE A 255 -11.29 -4.99 5.78
CA PHE A 255 -10.83 -4.30 6.99
C PHE A 255 -11.69 -3.08 7.29
N ALA A 256 -11.64 -2.65 8.54
CA ALA A 256 -12.18 -1.34 8.91
C ALA A 256 -11.22 -0.24 8.44
N VAL A 257 -11.72 0.64 7.57
CA VAL A 257 -10.96 1.74 6.98
C VAL A 257 -11.61 3.06 7.46
N PRO A 258 -10.84 4.03 7.96
CA PRO A 258 -11.41 5.26 8.50
C PRO A 258 -12.23 6.06 7.51
N GLN A 259 -11.76 6.20 6.28
CA GLN A 259 -12.45 6.97 5.26
C GLN A 259 -12.20 6.34 3.88
N GLY A 260 -13.16 6.46 2.98
CA GLY A 260 -12.98 5.95 1.61
C GLY A 260 -12.92 4.43 1.54
N LYS A 261 -11.95 3.93 0.78
CA LYS A 261 -11.80 2.50 0.48
C LYS A 261 -10.45 1.93 0.89
N ARG A 262 -9.47 2.76 1.21
CA ARG A 262 -8.08 2.35 1.43
C ARG A 262 -7.50 3.03 2.66
N ALA A 263 -6.54 2.38 3.28
CA ALA A 263 -5.78 2.94 4.41
C ALA A 263 -4.46 2.23 4.56
N ILE A 264 -3.60 2.74 5.43
CA ILE A 264 -2.31 2.13 5.77
C ILE A 264 -2.37 1.60 7.19
N GLU A 265 -1.94 0.37 7.39
CA GLU A 265 -1.72 -0.22 8.69
C GLU A 265 -0.22 -0.39 8.95
N LEU A 266 0.23 0.03 10.12
CA LEU A 266 1.66 0.03 10.48
C LEU A 266 1.95 -1.18 11.38
N LEU A 267 2.69 -2.13 10.84
CA LEU A 267 3.04 -3.38 11.51
C LEU A 267 4.39 -3.26 12.22
N SER A 268 4.70 -4.23 13.07
CA SER A 268 6.06 -4.47 13.60
C SER A 268 6.69 -3.27 14.32
N GLY A 269 5.88 -2.50 15.02
CA GLY A 269 6.38 -1.41 15.85
C GLY A 269 7.17 -0.38 15.03
N LYS A 270 8.34 0.00 15.53
CA LYS A 270 9.16 1.05 14.90
C LYS A 270 9.71 0.69 13.51
N GLU A 271 9.52 -0.53 13.06
CA GLU A 271 10.00 -0.96 11.75
C GLU A 271 9.06 -0.53 10.62
N GLY A 272 7.77 -0.31 10.90
CA GLY A 272 6.79 0.12 9.91
C GLY A 272 6.73 1.64 9.80
N ILE A 273 7.45 2.23 8.86
CA ILE A 273 7.53 3.69 8.71
C ILE A 273 7.12 4.11 7.30
N ILE A 274 6.17 5.06 7.23
CA ILE A 274 5.87 5.78 5.99
C ILE A 274 6.19 7.27 6.20
N SER A 275 6.63 7.93 5.15
CA SER A 275 6.90 9.37 5.19
C SER A 275 6.66 10.05 3.85
N GLN A 276 6.48 11.37 3.91
CA GLN A 276 6.36 12.22 2.74
C GLN A 276 7.02 13.57 3.02
N MET A 277 7.69 14.14 2.01
CA MET A 277 8.20 15.51 2.06
C MET A 277 7.13 16.45 1.50
N VAL A 278 6.51 17.25 2.36
CA VAL A 278 5.45 18.19 1.98
C VAL A 278 5.98 19.60 1.82
N GLU A 279 5.42 20.36 0.87
CA GLU A 279 5.77 21.75 0.67
C GLU A 279 5.22 22.62 1.81
N THR A 280 6.06 23.47 2.36
CA THR A 280 5.72 24.36 3.45
C THR A 280 6.34 25.75 3.22
N LYS A 281 5.96 26.70 4.05
CA LYS A 281 6.57 28.04 4.07
C LYS A 281 7.29 28.22 5.39
N ALA A 282 8.59 28.49 5.34
CA ALA A 282 9.42 28.66 6.55
C ALA A 282 8.78 29.66 7.52
N ASN A 283 8.87 29.34 8.80
CA ASN A 283 8.36 30.17 9.92
C ASN A 283 6.83 30.34 9.93
N LYS A 284 6.10 29.48 9.21
CA LYS A 284 4.63 29.48 9.29
C LYS A 284 4.13 28.30 10.14
N PRO A 285 3.06 28.53 10.93
CA PRO A 285 2.47 27.46 11.72
C PRO A 285 1.60 26.55 10.85
N TYR A 286 1.75 25.25 11.04
CA TYR A 286 0.97 24.22 10.35
C TYR A 286 0.38 23.25 11.36
N ARG A 287 -0.60 22.51 10.90
CA ARG A 287 -1.18 21.39 11.64
C ARG A 287 -1.19 20.16 10.74
N LEU A 288 -0.56 19.10 11.19
CA LEU A 288 -0.71 17.74 10.67
C LEU A 288 -1.95 17.14 11.36
N THR A 289 -2.91 16.63 10.58
CA THR A 289 -4.07 15.88 11.11
C THR A 289 -4.19 14.57 10.35
N PHE A 290 -4.77 13.57 11.01
CA PHE A 290 -4.99 12.26 10.42
C PHE A 290 -6.03 11.49 11.22
N SER A 291 -6.58 10.43 10.62
CA SER A 291 -7.42 9.46 11.31
C SER A 291 -6.55 8.33 11.83
N LEU A 292 -6.75 7.95 13.09
CA LEU A 292 -6.03 6.86 13.76
C LEU A 292 -7.07 5.84 14.23
N GLY A 293 -6.88 4.57 13.90
CA GLY A 293 -7.82 3.52 14.21
C GLY A 293 -7.23 2.13 14.29
N GLN A 294 -8.10 1.15 14.10
CA GLN A 294 -7.74 -0.26 14.03
C GLN A 294 -8.45 -0.89 12.83
N ALA A 295 -7.83 -1.91 12.26
CA ALA A 295 -8.33 -2.58 11.05
C ALA A 295 -9.53 -3.51 11.30
N GLY A 296 -9.92 -3.74 12.56
CA GLY A 296 -10.98 -4.69 12.88
C GLY A 296 -10.53 -6.16 12.78
N ASP A 297 -9.23 -6.39 12.79
CA ASP A 297 -8.58 -7.68 12.55
C ASP A 297 -8.09 -8.34 13.85
N SER A 298 -8.79 -8.12 14.94
CA SER A 298 -8.49 -8.72 16.25
C SER A 298 -7.15 -8.29 16.86
N CYS A 299 -6.61 -7.15 16.46
CA CYS A 299 -5.34 -6.63 16.96
C CYS A 299 -5.45 -6.26 18.45
N LYS A 300 -4.52 -6.78 19.26
CA LYS A 300 -4.51 -6.51 20.71
C LYS A 300 -4.07 -5.08 21.00
N GLN A 301 -4.75 -4.48 21.96
CA GLN A 301 -4.38 -3.17 22.48
C GLN A 301 -3.12 -3.26 23.38
N PRO A 302 -2.34 -2.20 23.58
CA PRO A 302 -2.58 -0.84 23.08
C PRO A 302 -2.12 -0.63 21.64
N LEU A 303 -2.79 0.26 20.91
CA LEU A 303 -2.37 0.73 19.61
C LEU A 303 -1.95 2.20 19.72
N ALA A 304 -0.86 2.58 19.10
CA ALA A 304 -0.40 3.97 19.10
C ALA A 304 0.58 4.21 17.96
N VAL A 305 0.58 5.45 17.47
CA VAL A 305 1.53 5.89 16.47
C VAL A 305 2.41 7.01 17.03
N MET A 306 3.67 7.03 16.59
CA MET A 306 4.52 8.21 16.64
C MET A 306 4.26 8.98 15.34
N ALA A 307 3.74 10.20 15.46
CA ALA A 307 3.55 11.09 14.33
C ALA A 307 4.61 12.19 14.35
N PHE A 308 5.26 12.40 13.22
CA PHE A 308 6.32 13.40 13.04
C PHE A 308 5.86 14.49 12.07
N ALA A 309 6.22 15.73 12.38
CA ALA A 309 6.07 16.86 11.46
C ALA A 309 7.26 17.83 11.70
N GLY A 310 8.23 17.77 10.83
CA GLY A 310 9.47 18.53 10.96
C GLY A 310 10.27 18.11 12.20
N ASP A 311 10.46 19.04 13.14
CA ASP A 311 11.18 18.80 14.40
C ASP A 311 10.23 18.42 15.55
N GLN A 312 8.94 18.29 15.29
CA GLN A 312 7.95 17.89 16.28
C GLN A 312 7.62 16.41 16.15
N ALA A 313 7.49 15.74 17.27
CA ALA A 313 7.07 14.34 17.33
C ALA A 313 6.09 14.15 18.49
N GLN A 314 5.08 13.35 18.28
CA GLN A 314 4.09 13.09 19.31
C GLN A 314 3.63 11.63 19.30
N ASN A 315 3.65 10.99 20.46
CA ASN A 315 3.01 9.69 20.66
C ASN A 315 1.50 9.90 20.79
N ILE A 316 0.73 9.22 19.98
CA ILE A 316 -0.72 9.34 19.97
C ILE A 316 -1.31 7.94 20.10
N HIS A 317 -2.01 7.73 21.22
CA HIS A 317 -2.67 6.46 21.51
C HIS A 317 -4.07 6.42 20.93
N TYR A 318 -4.41 5.31 20.33
CA TYR A 318 -5.78 5.02 19.90
C TYR A 318 -6.58 4.62 21.14
N THR A 319 -7.70 5.30 21.34
CA THR A 319 -8.62 5.00 22.44
C THR A 319 -9.96 4.55 21.84
N PRO A 320 -10.24 3.25 21.84
CA PRO A 320 -11.50 2.76 21.31
C PRO A 320 -12.70 3.39 22.04
N ASN A 321 -13.73 3.72 21.28
CA ASN A 321 -15.00 4.14 21.88
C ASN A 321 -16.14 3.37 21.20
N SER A 322 -17.29 3.31 21.88
CA SER A 322 -18.42 2.52 21.43
C SER A 322 -19.06 3.01 20.13
N ASN A 323 -18.76 4.24 19.73
CA ASN A 323 -19.43 4.89 18.61
C ASN A 323 -18.54 5.05 17.37
N SER A 324 -17.23 4.77 17.50
CA SER A 324 -16.30 4.93 16.36
C SER A 324 -15.10 4.03 16.51
N THR A 325 -14.72 3.41 15.41
CA THR A 325 -13.48 2.62 15.31
C THR A 325 -12.26 3.50 15.02
N PHE A 326 -12.45 4.82 14.89
CA PHE A 326 -11.37 5.76 14.56
C PHE A 326 -11.49 7.03 15.39
N GLN A 327 -10.36 7.71 15.54
CA GLN A 327 -10.29 9.03 16.17
C GLN A 327 -9.47 9.97 15.28
N THR A 328 -9.81 11.25 15.26
CA THR A 328 -8.98 12.27 14.62
C THR A 328 -7.86 12.67 15.57
N ALA A 329 -6.65 12.72 15.05
CA ALA A 329 -5.45 13.07 15.80
C ALA A 329 -4.66 14.15 15.06
N GLY A 330 -3.68 14.76 15.71
CA GLY A 330 -2.84 15.73 15.00
C GLY A 330 -1.74 16.35 15.83
N VAL A 331 -0.77 16.92 15.11
CA VAL A 331 0.44 17.55 15.66
C VAL A 331 0.54 18.98 15.09
N ASN A 332 0.70 19.95 15.97
CA ASN A 332 0.98 21.33 15.55
C ASN A 332 2.49 21.51 15.42
N PHE A 333 2.94 22.20 14.39
CA PHE A 333 4.34 22.47 14.17
C PHE A 333 4.56 23.82 13.46
N THR A 334 5.77 24.34 13.56
CA THR A 334 6.20 25.49 12.77
C THR A 334 7.22 25.01 11.75
N ALA A 335 6.94 25.21 10.49
CA ALA A 335 7.86 24.79 9.42
C ALA A 335 9.18 25.55 9.53
N LYS A 336 10.30 24.84 9.44
CA LYS A 336 11.65 25.44 9.51
C LYS A 336 12.20 25.75 8.11
N ALA A 337 11.62 25.13 7.08
CA ALA A 337 12.12 25.22 5.70
C ALA A 337 10.93 25.22 4.72
N GLU A 338 11.25 25.25 3.43
CA GLU A 338 10.26 25.18 2.34
C GLU A 338 9.73 23.76 2.12
N ARG A 339 10.39 22.76 2.70
CA ARG A 339 9.93 21.35 2.70
C ARG A 339 10.02 20.82 4.12
N THR A 340 9.00 20.07 4.51
CA THR A 340 8.91 19.47 5.85
C THR A 340 8.59 17.98 5.71
N ARG A 341 9.37 17.13 6.38
CA ARG A 341 9.09 15.70 6.45
C ARG A 341 7.93 15.46 7.41
N VAL A 342 6.91 14.72 6.97
CA VAL A 342 5.90 14.13 7.83
C VAL A 342 6.06 12.61 7.79
N ALA A 343 5.87 11.94 8.94
CA ALA A 343 6.11 10.51 9.02
C ALA A 343 5.28 9.87 10.13
N PHE A 344 5.03 8.57 9.97
CA PHE A 344 4.31 7.75 10.95
C PHE A 344 5.00 6.41 11.13
N TYR A 345 5.05 5.93 12.39
CA TYR A 345 5.35 4.53 12.67
C TYR A 345 4.54 4.06 13.89
N SER A 346 4.33 2.74 13.98
CA SER A 346 3.72 2.13 15.17
C SER A 346 4.70 2.16 16.36
N ILE A 347 4.17 2.43 17.55
CA ILE A 347 4.99 2.43 18.78
C ILE A 347 5.18 1.00 19.31
N TYR A 348 4.16 0.17 19.16
CA TYR A 348 4.11 -1.16 19.78
C TYR A 348 4.26 -2.27 18.76
N TYR A 349 4.79 -3.40 19.22
CA TYR A 349 4.75 -4.67 18.48
C TYR A 349 3.45 -5.36 18.87
N ASN A 350 2.48 -5.32 17.96
CA ASN A 350 1.15 -5.87 18.21
C ASN A 350 1.01 -7.28 17.68
N THR A 351 0.11 -8.04 18.28
CA THR A 351 -0.28 -9.37 17.81
C THR A 351 -1.81 -9.47 17.78
N ARG A 352 -2.32 -10.28 16.88
CA ARG A 352 -3.75 -10.59 16.81
C ARG A 352 -4.13 -11.53 17.97
N SER A 353 -5.37 -11.45 18.41
CA SER A 353 -5.88 -12.31 19.46
C SER A 353 -6.47 -13.62 18.93
N ASP A 354 -6.78 -13.68 17.64
CA ASP A 354 -7.40 -14.85 17.01
C ASP A 354 -6.38 -15.88 16.51
N ASP A 355 -5.27 -15.46 15.91
CA ASP A 355 -4.28 -16.38 15.34
C ASP A 355 -2.85 -16.16 15.86
N MET A 356 -2.66 -15.16 16.73
CA MET A 356 -1.37 -14.80 17.34
C MET A 356 -0.31 -14.31 16.34
N SER A 357 -0.70 -14.04 15.11
CA SER A 357 0.23 -13.45 14.13
C SER A 357 0.55 -11.99 14.48
N SER A 358 1.61 -11.46 13.89
CA SER A 358 1.98 -10.04 14.00
C SER A 358 1.44 -9.20 12.84
N LEU A 359 0.49 -9.74 12.08
CA LEU A 359 -0.11 -9.07 10.92
C LEU A 359 -1.22 -8.12 11.39
N CYS A 360 -0.87 -7.15 12.23
CA CYS A 360 -1.78 -6.11 12.70
C CYS A 360 -1.04 -4.94 13.36
N GLY A 361 -1.70 -3.78 13.40
CA GLY A 361 -1.17 -2.59 14.02
C GLY A 361 -2.15 -1.42 13.96
N PRO A 362 -1.71 -0.21 14.29
CA PRO A 362 -2.55 0.97 14.15
C PRO A 362 -2.75 1.34 12.67
N VAL A 363 -3.98 1.78 12.37
CA VAL A 363 -4.36 2.23 11.02
C VAL A 363 -4.29 3.75 10.95
N VAL A 364 -3.64 4.25 9.90
CA VAL A 364 -3.52 5.69 9.60
C VAL A 364 -4.22 5.99 8.28
N ASP A 365 -4.98 7.10 8.24
CA ASP A 365 -5.73 7.51 7.06
C ASP A 365 -6.03 9.02 7.09
N ASP A 366 -6.52 9.57 5.99
CA ASP A 366 -6.97 10.97 5.84
C ASP A 366 -5.92 11.96 6.36
N VAL A 367 -4.67 11.79 5.91
CA VAL A 367 -3.56 12.62 6.35
C VAL A 367 -3.60 13.99 5.67
N ARG A 368 -3.53 15.05 6.48
CA ARG A 368 -3.57 16.42 5.99
C ARG A 368 -2.52 17.28 6.68
N VAL A 369 -1.87 18.14 5.92
CA VAL A 369 -1.02 19.20 6.45
C VAL A 369 -1.54 20.53 5.90
N ALA A 370 -1.96 21.41 6.78
CA ALA A 370 -2.53 22.70 6.40
C ALA A 370 -1.97 23.81 7.30
N LEU A 371 -1.94 25.03 6.76
CA LEU A 371 -1.62 26.20 7.56
C LEU A 371 -2.60 26.33 8.73
N SER A 372 -2.06 26.42 9.94
CA SER A 372 -2.90 26.72 11.10
C SER A 372 -3.47 28.11 10.92
N ARG A 373 -4.80 28.19 10.81
CA ARG A 373 -5.46 29.48 10.87
C ARG A 373 -5.24 30.02 12.28
N GLY A 374 -4.42 31.06 12.41
CA GLY A 374 -4.28 31.76 13.68
C GLY A 374 -5.67 32.08 14.17
N ASN A 375 -5.97 31.73 15.42
CA ASN A 375 -7.12 32.30 16.09
C ASN A 375 -7.02 33.80 15.90
N ARG A 376 -7.85 34.38 15.06
CA ARG A 376 -8.12 35.79 15.19
C ARG A 376 -8.80 35.91 16.55
N ASN A 377 -8.00 36.08 17.60
CA ASN A 377 -8.51 36.59 18.83
C ASN A 377 -9.22 37.88 18.43
N VAL A 378 -10.52 37.85 18.43
CA VAL A 378 -11.33 39.06 18.47
C VAL A 378 -10.94 39.69 19.80
N PHE A 379 -9.90 40.49 19.79
CA PHE A 379 -9.74 41.48 20.83
C PHE A 379 -10.99 42.35 20.69
N GLY A 380 -12.02 41.96 21.42
CA GLY A 380 -13.14 42.84 21.63
C GLY A 380 -12.54 44.15 22.16
N SER A 381 -12.68 45.21 21.39
CA SER A 381 -12.36 46.57 21.87
C SER A 381 -13.16 46.76 23.14
N PHE A 382 -12.54 46.57 24.28
CA PHE A 382 -13.11 47.11 25.53
C PHE A 382 -13.04 48.62 25.36
N ARG A 383 -14.14 49.23 24.91
CA ARG A 383 -14.32 50.66 25.04
C ARG A 383 -14.49 50.92 26.54
N LEU A 384 -13.43 51.43 27.15
CA LEU A 384 -13.49 51.97 28.51
C LEU A 384 -14.43 53.18 28.43
N VAL A 385 -15.66 53.02 28.86
CA VAL A 385 -16.55 54.13 29.07
C VAL A 385 -16.13 54.75 30.42
N VAL A 386 -15.27 55.79 30.35
CA VAL A 386 -14.97 56.62 31.52
C VAL A 386 -16.20 57.46 31.75
N GLY A 387 -17.05 57.05 32.66
CA GLY A 387 -18.15 57.86 33.15
C GLY A 387 -17.60 59.00 34.05
N LEU A 388 -17.62 60.22 33.56
CA LEU A 388 -17.39 61.38 34.40
C LEU A 388 -18.59 61.49 35.38
N GLY A 389 -18.34 61.02 36.61
CA GLY A 389 -19.28 61.29 37.73
C GLY A 389 -19.05 62.70 38.27
N LEU A 390 -19.94 63.62 38.02
CA LEU A 390 -20.01 64.93 38.71
C LEU A 390 -20.38 64.66 40.15
N VAL A 391 -19.45 64.88 41.07
CA VAL A 391 -19.73 64.90 42.50
C VAL A 391 -20.13 66.32 42.84
N LEU A 392 -21.45 66.56 43.06
CA LEU A 392 -21.94 67.74 43.68
C LEU A 392 -21.76 67.63 45.20
N VAL A 393 -20.79 68.38 45.72
CA VAL A 393 -20.63 68.57 47.18
C VAL A 393 -21.58 69.65 47.60
N GLY A 394 -22.68 69.30 48.28
CA GLY A 394 -23.57 70.24 48.95
C GLY A 394 -23.02 70.60 50.31
N LEU A 395 -22.69 71.90 50.51
CA LEU A 395 -22.34 72.48 51.78
C LEU A 395 -23.65 72.73 52.54
N VAL A 396 -23.83 72.13 53.72
CA VAL A 396 -24.89 72.55 54.65
C VAL A 396 -24.17 73.17 55.87
N LEU A 397 -24.35 74.45 56.02
CA LEU A 397 -24.03 75.18 57.28
C LEU A 397 -25.20 74.99 58.26
N VAL A 398 -24.89 74.51 59.46
CA VAL A 398 -25.19 75.06 60.76
C VAL A 398 -24.40 74.28 61.83
#